data_6c7b547e9b19fed4e72f4ebbd65be655
#
_entry.id   6c7b547e9b19fed4e72f4ebbd65be655
#
_cell.length_a   1.000
_cell.length_b   1.000
_cell.length_c   1.000
_cell.angle_alpha   90.00
_cell.angle_beta   90.00
_cell.angle_gamma   90.00
#
_symmetry.space_group_name_H-M   'P 1'
#
loop_
_entity.id
_entity.type
_entity.pdbx_description
1 polymer ?
#
loop_
_entity_poly.entity_id
_entity_poly.type
_entity_poly.pdbx_seq_one_letter_code
_entity_poly.pdbx_strand_id
1 'polypeptide(L)'
;MPLKILISGAGIAGNALAFWLSRLGHSITVIERASSLRTSGLQIDLRGPGIEVLRRMGLEEAFRKKIVEEQGLRLVDKKGKDWGYFPANKSGKGLQSFTTDYEIMRGDLCRLLFDACKDKVEFRFGSSVVGINQNEKEVEVRFSDGNVDKFDLVVGADGLWSRTRRLMLGVDISNDDANPGYHPLNVFAGYCTIPRDIDASEGYDATAFFTTGSRGIMTRRHDPHWYQAYVFCNPASSVRLQNAERGDVEAEKHGMADVFRGAGWDCERILQGLVESDDFYCERMGVVKLDQWYSGRVALAGDAAHCPSAMTGMGTSSAMAGVYILAGEIGRHCGPGSGSSKENITAALQEYDRKFRPFVDEIQKGLTDRENYMDRFPSSSFGIGCIYYMFWIASLLRLDVLAHWLLRESVSGWELPKYSEMDVAKRD
;
A
#
# COMPACT_ATOMS: atom_id res chain seq x y z
N MET A 1 -31.66 -8.56 -7.18
CA MET A 1 -30.94 -9.87 -7.17
C MET A 1 -29.50 -9.61 -6.75
N PRO A 2 -28.81 -10.55 -6.09
CA PRO A 2 -27.39 -10.41 -5.80
C PRO A 2 -26.60 -10.21 -7.09
N LEU A 3 -25.61 -9.31 -7.08
CA LEU A 3 -24.67 -9.17 -8.19
C LEU A 3 -23.65 -10.32 -8.16
N LYS A 4 -23.24 -10.80 -9.33
CA LYS A 4 -22.06 -11.66 -9.53
C LYS A 4 -20.87 -10.75 -9.81
N ILE A 5 -19.92 -10.66 -8.87
CA ILE A 5 -18.81 -9.69 -8.92
C ILE A 5 -17.48 -10.44 -8.96
N LEU A 6 -16.62 -10.07 -9.92
CA LEU A 6 -15.23 -10.48 -9.96
C LEU A 6 -14.34 -9.42 -9.33
N ILE A 7 -13.46 -9.84 -8.41
CA ILE A 7 -12.38 -9.01 -7.87
C ILE A 7 -11.05 -9.58 -8.35
N SER A 8 -10.27 -8.79 -9.07
CA SER A 8 -8.93 -9.14 -9.53
C SER A 8 -7.88 -8.67 -8.52
N GLY A 9 -7.26 -9.61 -7.81
CA GLY A 9 -6.25 -9.40 -6.79
C GLY A 9 -6.72 -9.71 -5.36
N ALA A 10 -6.05 -10.68 -4.70
CA ALA A 10 -6.29 -11.07 -3.29
C ALA A 10 -5.36 -10.34 -2.32
N GLY A 11 -5.02 -9.08 -2.61
CA GLY A 11 -4.30 -8.20 -1.70
C GLY A 11 -5.22 -7.59 -0.62
N ILE A 12 -4.72 -6.59 0.13
CA ILE A 12 -5.49 -5.92 1.18
C ILE A 12 -6.80 -5.33 0.64
N ALA A 13 -6.72 -4.56 -0.47
CA ALA A 13 -7.90 -3.95 -1.08
C ALA A 13 -8.92 -4.99 -1.54
N GLY A 14 -8.48 -6.06 -2.23
CA GLY A 14 -9.38 -7.08 -2.75
C GLY A 14 -10.06 -7.88 -1.65
N ASN A 15 -9.33 -8.31 -0.62
CA ASN A 15 -9.90 -9.04 0.51
C ASN A 15 -10.86 -8.17 1.35
N ALA A 16 -10.51 -6.89 1.58
CA ALA A 16 -11.39 -5.95 2.28
C ALA A 16 -12.70 -5.68 1.50
N LEU A 17 -12.60 -5.54 0.17
CA LEU A 17 -13.78 -5.40 -0.69
C LEU A 17 -14.64 -6.67 -0.68
N ALA A 18 -14.01 -7.85 -0.79
CA ALA A 18 -14.69 -9.13 -0.74
C ALA A 18 -15.45 -9.34 0.59
N PHE A 19 -14.83 -8.95 1.72
CA PHE A 19 -15.47 -8.95 3.03
C PHE A 19 -16.77 -8.15 3.02
N TRP A 20 -16.75 -6.91 2.56
CA TRP A 20 -17.92 -6.04 2.57
C TRP A 20 -19.02 -6.51 1.61
N LEU A 21 -18.65 -6.84 0.37
CA LEU A 21 -19.62 -7.22 -0.65
C LEU A 21 -20.28 -8.58 -0.36
N SER A 22 -19.54 -9.54 0.21
CA SER A 22 -20.15 -10.81 0.64
C SER A 22 -21.16 -10.64 1.79
N ARG A 23 -20.91 -9.70 2.69
CA ARG A 23 -21.87 -9.36 3.77
C ARG A 23 -23.12 -8.61 3.25
N LEU A 24 -22.99 -7.91 2.15
CA LEU A 24 -24.13 -7.31 1.44
C LEU A 24 -24.96 -8.35 0.65
N GLY A 25 -24.50 -9.61 0.61
CA GLY A 25 -25.22 -10.73 -0.01
C GLY A 25 -24.94 -10.88 -1.51
N HIS A 26 -23.87 -10.29 -2.03
CA HIS A 26 -23.45 -10.48 -3.41
C HIS A 26 -22.64 -11.78 -3.58
N SER A 27 -22.63 -12.35 -4.80
CA SER A 27 -21.80 -13.50 -5.17
C SER A 27 -20.42 -13.03 -5.61
N ILE A 28 -19.38 -13.36 -4.85
CA ILE A 28 -18.03 -12.82 -5.05
C ILE A 28 -17.07 -13.92 -5.46
N THR A 29 -16.36 -13.70 -6.55
CA THR A 29 -15.19 -14.46 -6.95
C THR A 29 -13.97 -13.57 -6.89
N VAL A 30 -12.94 -13.96 -6.12
CA VAL A 30 -11.63 -13.27 -6.08
C VAL A 30 -10.60 -14.12 -6.80
N ILE A 31 -9.87 -13.51 -7.73
CA ILE A 31 -8.75 -14.17 -8.40
C ILE A 31 -7.42 -13.57 -7.95
N GLU A 32 -6.39 -14.42 -7.89
CA GLU A 32 -5.02 -14.01 -7.58
C GLU A 32 -4.05 -14.74 -8.51
N ARG A 33 -3.10 -14.00 -9.10
CA ARG A 33 -2.09 -14.57 -10.02
C ARG A 33 -1.10 -15.50 -9.33
N ALA A 34 -0.81 -15.25 -8.04
CA ALA A 34 0.01 -16.15 -7.24
C ALA A 34 -0.74 -17.45 -6.97
N SER A 35 -0.01 -18.56 -6.83
CA SER A 35 -0.56 -19.89 -6.54
C SER A 35 -1.16 -20.03 -5.13
N SER A 36 -0.92 -19.05 -4.27
CA SER A 36 -1.43 -18.98 -2.90
C SER A 36 -1.57 -17.54 -2.43
N LEU A 37 -2.21 -17.32 -1.28
CA LEU A 37 -2.31 -16.01 -0.65
C LEU A 37 -0.90 -15.46 -0.34
N ARG A 38 -0.59 -14.27 -0.86
CA ARG A 38 0.69 -13.61 -0.59
C ARG A 38 0.72 -13.06 0.81
N THR A 39 1.47 -13.72 1.68
CA THR A 39 1.68 -13.32 3.08
C THR A 39 3.07 -12.73 3.34
N SER A 40 3.90 -12.61 2.30
CA SER A 40 5.16 -11.89 2.35
C SER A 40 4.93 -10.38 2.29
N GLY A 41 5.89 -9.63 2.74
CA GLY A 41 5.91 -8.17 2.73
C GLY A 41 6.22 -7.61 4.10
N LEU A 42 6.55 -6.33 4.10
CA LEU A 42 7.08 -5.65 5.25
C LEU A 42 5.99 -5.12 6.19
N GLN A 43 6.43 -4.49 7.25
CA GLN A 43 5.59 -3.78 8.20
C GLN A 43 4.90 -2.59 7.51
N ILE A 44 3.61 -2.47 7.77
CA ILE A 44 2.74 -1.40 7.30
C ILE A 44 1.94 -0.85 8.48
N ASP A 45 1.41 0.34 8.31
CA ASP A 45 0.56 0.96 9.32
C ASP A 45 -0.84 1.27 8.78
N LEU A 46 -1.80 1.32 9.69
CA LEU A 46 -3.12 1.90 9.44
C LEU A 46 -3.23 3.25 10.15
N ARG A 47 -3.78 4.22 9.44
CA ARG A 47 -3.97 5.59 9.92
C ARG A 47 -5.37 6.10 9.61
N GLY A 48 -5.83 7.05 10.38
CA GLY A 48 -7.09 7.78 10.12
C GLY A 48 -8.25 6.89 9.68
N PRO A 49 -8.77 7.08 8.45
CA PRO A 49 -9.94 6.34 7.98
C PRO A 49 -9.73 4.84 7.84
N GLY A 50 -8.49 4.37 7.67
CA GLY A 50 -8.18 2.93 7.61
C GLY A 50 -8.47 2.24 8.94
N ILE A 51 -8.15 2.88 10.06
CA ILE A 51 -8.45 2.39 11.42
C ILE A 51 -9.97 2.34 11.63
N GLU A 52 -10.67 3.38 11.22
CA GLU A 52 -12.14 3.42 11.36
C GLU A 52 -12.81 2.30 10.55
N VAL A 53 -12.35 2.01 9.33
CA VAL A 53 -12.86 0.90 8.54
C VAL A 53 -12.59 -0.44 9.24
N LEU A 54 -11.39 -0.64 9.79
CA LEU A 54 -11.05 -1.86 10.54
C LEU A 54 -11.99 -2.07 11.74
N ARG A 55 -12.33 -0.99 12.47
CA ARG A 55 -13.31 -1.00 13.56
C ARG A 55 -14.70 -1.38 13.09
N ARG A 56 -15.15 -0.78 11.99
CA ARG A 56 -16.46 -1.10 11.38
C ARG A 56 -16.53 -2.54 10.86
N MET A 57 -15.40 -3.15 10.50
CA MET A 57 -15.31 -4.57 10.17
C MET A 57 -15.43 -5.48 11.40
N GLY A 58 -15.28 -4.95 12.61
CA GLY A 58 -15.20 -5.74 13.84
C GLY A 58 -13.89 -6.49 13.99
N LEU A 59 -12.83 -6.08 13.27
CA LEU A 59 -11.55 -6.80 13.22
C LEU A 59 -10.45 -6.16 14.10
N GLU A 60 -10.74 -5.06 14.81
CA GLU A 60 -9.73 -4.34 15.58
C GLU A 60 -9.07 -5.21 16.66
N GLU A 61 -9.83 -6.03 17.40
CA GLU A 61 -9.26 -6.89 18.43
C GLU A 61 -8.33 -7.97 17.84
N ALA A 62 -8.74 -8.58 16.72
CA ALA A 62 -7.93 -9.57 16.03
C ALA A 62 -6.67 -8.95 15.40
N PHE A 63 -6.75 -7.70 14.93
CA PHE A 63 -5.63 -6.91 14.46
C PHE A 63 -4.64 -6.63 15.60
N ARG A 64 -5.11 -6.14 16.75
CA ARG A 64 -4.28 -5.84 17.91
C ARG A 64 -3.49 -7.02 18.47
N LYS A 65 -3.98 -8.25 18.25
CA LYS A 65 -3.24 -9.48 18.62
C LYS A 65 -2.04 -9.78 17.70
N LYS A 66 -1.92 -9.04 16.59
CA LYS A 66 -0.89 -9.24 15.54
C LYS A 66 -0.05 -7.98 15.29
N ILE A 67 -0.21 -6.96 16.10
CA ILE A 67 0.59 -5.72 15.95
C ILE A 67 2.07 -6.00 16.14
N VAL A 68 2.88 -5.21 15.48
CA VAL A 68 4.33 -5.15 15.71
C VAL A 68 4.58 -4.20 16.87
N GLU A 69 5.31 -4.66 17.89
CA GLU A 69 5.64 -3.87 19.07
C GLU A 69 6.84 -2.95 18.83
N GLU A 70 6.79 -2.10 17.80
CA GLU A 70 7.84 -1.12 17.56
C GLU A 70 7.90 -0.12 18.71
N GLN A 71 9.12 0.19 19.19
CA GLN A 71 9.34 1.01 20.37
C GLN A 71 9.57 2.49 20.04
N GLY A 72 10.03 2.77 18.82
CA GLY A 72 10.29 4.13 18.36
C GLY A 72 11.14 4.18 17.11
N LEU A 73 11.47 5.40 16.68
CA LEU A 73 12.34 5.71 15.56
C LEU A 73 13.63 6.35 16.05
N ARG A 74 14.77 5.76 15.69
CA ARG A 74 16.12 6.25 15.94
C ARG A 74 16.72 6.82 14.66
N LEU A 75 17.39 7.95 14.73
CA LEU A 75 18.14 8.52 13.61
C LEU A 75 19.63 8.42 13.88
N VAL A 76 20.40 7.78 12.98
CA VAL A 76 21.83 7.58 13.12
C VAL A 76 22.63 8.21 11.97
N ASP A 77 23.85 8.68 12.25
CA ASP A 77 24.77 9.19 11.23
C ASP A 77 25.65 8.08 10.62
N LYS A 78 26.54 8.46 9.70
CA LYS A 78 27.47 7.54 9.01
C LYS A 78 28.43 6.79 9.92
N LYS A 79 28.57 7.20 11.19
CA LYS A 79 29.38 6.53 12.22
C LYS A 79 28.52 5.71 13.19
N GLY A 80 27.19 5.68 12.99
CA GLY A 80 26.27 5.03 13.90
C GLY A 80 25.95 5.83 15.17
N LYS A 81 26.34 7.12 15.22
CA LYS A 81 26.03 8.00 16.35
C LYS A 81 24.55 8.39 16.29
N ASP A 82 23.87 8.26 17.45
CA ASP A 82 22.47 8.71 17.60
C ASP A 82 22.36 10.24 17.54
N TRP A 83 21.44 10.70 16.71
CA TRP A 83 21.07 12.11 16.58
C TRP A 83 19.65 12.43 17.04
N GLY A 84 18.82 11.44 17.29
CA GLY A 84 17.48 11.62 17.79
C GLY A 84 16.76 10.30 17.98
N TYR A 85 15.90 10.26 18.99
CA TYR A 85 15.01 9.15 19.27
C TYR A 85 13.59 9.66 19.49
N PHE A 86 12.65 9.07 18.78
CA PHE A 86 11.23 9.41 18.85
C PHE A 86 10.48 8.16 19.32
N PRO A 87 10.08 8.08 20.60
CA PRO A 87 9.38 6.92 21.12
C PRO A 87 8.01 6.76 20.47
N ALA A 88 7.55 5.53 20.31
CA ALA A 88 6.21 5.23 19.84
C ALA A 88 5.15 5.76 20.82
N ASN A 89 4.09 6.38 20.29
CA ASN A 89 2.96 6.80 21.12
C ASN A 89 2.02 5.61 21.36
N LYS A 90 2.20 4.91 22.46
CA LYS A 90 1.38 3.75 22.85
C LYS A 90 0.17 4.16 23.71
N SER A 91 -0.14 5.44 23.84
CA SER A 91 -1.23 5.92 24.70
C SER A 91 -2.63 5.73 24.10
N GLY A 92 -2.72 5.43 22.81
CA GLY A 92 -3.98 5.37 22.05
C GLY A 92 -4.71 6.73 21.95
N LYS A 93 -4.08 7.81 22.44
CA LYS A 93 -4.63 9.17 22.46
C LYS A 93 -3.60 10.15 21.89
N GLY A 94 -4.11 11.19 21.24
CA GLY A 94 -3.29 12.22 20.63
C GLY A 94 -2.85 11.85 19.21
N LEU A 95 -1.99 12.71 18.64
CA LEU A 95 -1.46 12.52 17.29
C LEU A 95 -0.47 11.35 17.27
N GLN A 96 -0.57 10.54 16.24
CA GLN A 96 0.36 9.44 16.01
C GLN A 96 1.73 10.03 15.63
N SER A 97 2.80 9.47 16.20
CA SER A 97 4.17 9.80 15.83
C SER A 97 4.57 9.10 14.54
N PHE A 98 5.88 9.03 14.24
CA PHE A 98 6.40 8.24 13.12
C PHE A 98 6.04 6.76 13.21
N THR A 99 5.80 6.24 14.42
CA THR A 99 5.33 4.88 14.71
C THR A 99 3.94 4.94 15.34
N THR A 100 3.08 3.98 15.03
CA THR A 100 1.68 3.96 15.47
C THR A 100 1.34 2.69 16.23
N ASP A 101 0.26 2.72 17.03
CA ASP A 101 -0.32 1.54 17.67
C ASP A 101 -1.00 0.57 16.66
N TYR A 102 -1.03 0.93 15.39
CA TYR A 102 -1.68 0.16 14.33
C TYR A 102 -0.68 -0.29 13.27
N GLU A 103 0.49 -0.73 13.71
CA GLU A 103 1.49 -1.34 12.84
C GLU A 103 1.37 -2.87 12.84
N ILE A 104 1.41 -3.47 11.65
CA ILE A 104 1.24 -4.89 11.44
C ILE A 104 2.09 -5.35 10.25
N MET A 105 2.48 -6.62 10.23
CA MET A 105 3.06 -7.19 9.01
C MET A 105 2.00 -7.25 7.91
N ARG A 106 2.37 -6.82 6.69
CA ARG A 106 1.46 -6.80 5.54
C ARG A 106 0.78 -8.15 5.31
N GLY A 107 1.55 -9.23 5.47
CA GLY A 107 1.06 -10.60 5.35
C GLY A 107 -0.02 -10.94 6.39
N ASP A 108 0.15 -10.49 7.62
CA ASP A 108 -0.81 -10.74 8.69
C ASP A 108 -2.12 -9.99 8.48
N LEU A 109 -2.07 -8.72 8.02
CA LEU A 109 -3.28 -7.99 7.65
C LEU A 109 -4.00 -8.66 6.47
N CYS A 110 -3.26 -9.07 5.45
CA CYS A 110 -3.83 -9.75 4.29
C CYS A 110 -4.53 -11.06 4.71
N ARG A 111 -3.90 -11.87 5.56
CA ARG A 111 -4.47 -13.09 6.11
C ARG A 111 -5.70 -12.83 6.99
N LEU A 112 -5.63 -11.81 7.85
CA LEU A 112 -6.76 -11.41 8.70
C LEU A 112 -8.01 -11.09 7.87
N LEU A 113 -7.85 -10.31 6.79
CA LEU A 113 -8.94 -9.94 5.90
C LEU A 113 -9.46 -11.14 5.09
N PHE A 114 -8.55 -11.99 4.60
CA PHE A 114 -8.90 -13.22 3.89
C PHE A 114 -9.71 -14.17 4.80
N ASP A 115 -9.22 -14.45 6.01
CA ASP A 115 -9.88 -15.35 6.97
C ASP A 115 -11.28 -14.84 7.37
N ALA A 116 -11.48 -13.51 7.36
CA ALA A 116 -12.77 -12.91 7.68
C ALA A 116 -13.86 -13.10 6.59
N CYS A 117 -13.49 -13.52 5.38
CA CYS A 117 -14.45 -13.68 4.28
C CYS A 117 -14.34 -15.00 3.49
N LYS A 118 -13.30 -15.81 3.69
CA LYS A 118 -12.99 -17.01 2.87
C LYS A 118 -14.13 -18.02 2.75
N ASP A 119 -14.97 -18.14 3.79
CA ASP A 119 -16.08 -19.12 3.81
C ASP A 119 -17.32 -18.63 3.02
N LYS A 120 -17.33 -17.34 2.61
CA LYS A 120 -18.43 -16.70 1.87
C LYS A 120 -18.03 -16.25 0.46
N VAL A 121 -16.78 -16.44 0.07
CA VAL A 121 -16.18 -15.92 -1.15
C VAL A 121 -15.45 -17.04 -1.88
N GLU A 122 -15.63 -17.13 -3.17
CA GLU A 122 -14.86 -18.05 -4.01
C GLU A 122 -13.48 -17.44 -4.30
N PHE A 123 -12.40 -18.16 -3.95
CA PHE A 123 -11.03 -17.75 -4.26
C PHE A 123 -10.42 -18.67 -5.32
N ARG A 124 -9.88 -18.09 -6.40
CA ARG A 124 -9.17 -18.78 -7.48
C ARG A 124 -7.73 -18.27 -7.55
N PHE A 125 -6.79 -19.06 -7.04
CA PHE A 125 -5.36 -18.76 -7.08
C PHE A 125 -4.74 -19.26 -8.40
N GLY A 126 -3.59 -18.71 -8.79
CA GLY A 126 -2.92 -19.04 -10.05
C GLY A 126 -3.65 -18.51 -11.29
N SER A 127 -4.59 -17.56 -11.12
CA SER A 127 -5.44 -17.04 -12.19
C SER A 127 -5.32 -15.54 -12.34
N SER A 128 -5.38 -15.05 -13.56
CA SER A 128 -5.38 -13.61 -13.86
C SER A 128 -6.28 -13.27 -15.04
N VAL A 129 -6.80 -12.05 -15.08
CA VAL A 129 -7.56 -11.52 -16.22
C VAL A 129 -6.62 -11.26 -17.38
N VAL A 130 -6.98 -11.76 -18.57
CA VAL A 130 -6.24 -11.51 -19.82
C VAL A 130 -7.09 -10.84 -20.90
N GLY A 131 -8.39 -10.72 -20.69
CA GLY A 131 -9.30 -10.01 -21.60
C GLY A 131 -10.60 -9.64 -20.90
N ILE A 132 -11.14 -8.49 -21.26
CA ILE A 132 -12.42 -7.98 -20.78
C ILE A 132 -13.22 -7.52 -22.01
N ASN A 133 -14.46 -7.99 -22.13
CA ASN A 133 -15.42 -7.50 -23.08
C ASN A 133 -16.74 -7.19 -22.34
N GLN A 134 -17.26 -5.97 -22.44
CA GLN A 134 -18.45 -5.58 -21.70
C GLN A 134 -19.56 -5.07 -22.61
N ASN A 135 -20.80 -5.28 -22.18
CA ASN A 135 -21.99 -4.77 -22.84
C ASN A 135 -22.95 -4.17 -21.79
N GLU A 136 -24.17 -3.83 -22.21
CA GLU A 136 -25.19 -3.24 -21.33
C GLU A 136 -25.58 -4.16 -20.14
N LYS A 137 -25.42 -5.48 -20.26
CA LYS A 137 -25.92 -6.46 -19.28
C LYS A 137 -24.84 -7.03 -18.39
N GLU A 138 -23.65 -7.31 -18.95
CA GLU A 138 -22.62 -8.11 -18.30
C GLU A 138 -21.21 -7.76 -18.79
N VAL A 139 -20.21 -8.23 -18.05
CA VAL A 139 -18.81 -8.23 -18.43
C VAL A 139 -18.37 -9.68 -18.66
N GLU A 140 -17.95 -10.01 -19.86
CA GLU A 140 -17.29 -11.25 -20.19
C GLU A 140 -15.78 -11.11 -19.89
N VAL A 141 -15.26 -12.03 -19.09
CA VAL A 141 -13.86 -12.04 -18.67
C VAL A 141 -13.18 -13.29 -19.14
N ARG A 142 -12.05 -13.15 -19.82
CA ARG A 142 -11.17 -14.23 -20.20
C ARG A 142 -10.00 -14.32 -19.23
N PHE A 143 -9.77 -15.51 -18.69
CA PHE A 143 -8.71 -15.81 -17.75
C PHE A 143 -7.47 -16.40 -18.42
N SER A 144 -6.33 -16.39 -17.70
CA SER A 144 -5.04 -16.91 -18.17
C SER A 144 -5.03 -18.41 -18.47
N ASP A 145 -5.94 -19.17 -17.91
CA ASP A 145 -6.14 -20.61 -18.19
C ASP A 145 -7.01 -20.90 -19.42
N GLY A 146 -7.45 -19.84 -20.11
CA GLY A 146 -8.32 -19.92 -21.29
C GLY A 146 -9.81 -19.98 -20.98
N ASN A 147 -10.21 -20.12 -19.71
CA ASN A 147 -11.62 -20.10 -19.32
C ASN A 147 -12.23 -18.71 -19.54
N VAL A 148 -13.54 -18.70 -19.76
CA VAL A 148 -14.35 -17.49 -19.92
C VAL A 148 -15.52 -17.57 -18.94
N ASP A 149 -15.80 -16.48 -18.23
CA ASP A 149 -16.93 -16.36 -17.32
C ASP A 149 -17.56 -14.96 -17.42
N LYS A 150 -18.79 -14.79 -16.95
CA LYS A 150 -19.57 -13.58 -17.05
C LYS A 150 -19.92 -13.05 -15.67
N PHE A 151 -19.82 -11.73 -15.52
CA PHE A 151 -20.04 -11.02 -14.26
C PHE A 151 -20.90 -9.77 -14.48
N ASP A 152 -21.61 -9.33 -13.45
CA ASP A 152 -22.34 -8.06 -13.46
C ASP A 152 -21.38 -6.87 -13.29
N LEU A 153 -20.28 -7.07 -12.57
CA LEU A 153 -19.26 -6.06 -12.26
C LEU A 153 -17.89 -6.74 -12.13
N VAL A 154 -16.85 -6.07 -12.62
CA VAL A 154 -15.43 -6.44 -12.41
C VAL A 154 -14.74 -5.33 -11.65
N VAL A 155 -14.00 -5.66 -10.59
CA VAL A 155 -13.20 -4.70 -9.82
C VAL A 155 -11.73 -5.09 -9.84
N GLY A 156 -10.89 -4.23 -10.40
CA GLY A 156 -9.43 -4.36 -10.34
C GLY A 156 -8.90 -3.85 -8.99
N ALA A 157 -8.37 -4.79 -8.19
CA ALA A 157 -7.65 -4.54 -6.95
C ALA A 157 -6.22 -5.12 -7.03
N ASP A 158 -5.66 -5.15 -8.24
CA ASP A 158 -4.44 -5.84 -8.64
C ASP A 158 -3.18 -4.96 -8.58
N GLY A 159 -3.24 -3.87 -7.78
CA GLY A 159 -2.11 -3.09 -7.34
C GLY A 159 -1.58 -2.07 -8.34
N LEU A 160 -0.42 -1.50 -8.06
CA LEU A 160 0.20 -0.41 -8.83
C LEU A 160 0.37 -0.72 -10.33
N TRP A 161 0.68 -1.98 -10.67
CA TRP A 161 0.89 -2.46 -12.05
C TRP A 161 -0.34 -3.19 -12.61
N SER A 162 -1.52 -2.66 -12.30
CA SER A 162 -2.83 -3.26 -12.60
C SER A 162 -3.01 -3.63 -14.07
N ARG A 163 -3.26 -4.91 -14.33
CA ARG A 163 -3.72 -5.39 -15.65
C ARG A 163 -5.15 -4.97 -15.92
N THR A 164 -5.99 -5.02 -14.90
CA THR A 164 -7.40 -4.59 -15.03
C THR A 164 -7.50 -3.13 -15.46
N ARG A 165 -6.63 -2.25 -14.94
CA ARG A 165 -6.55 -0.85 -15.39
C ARG A 165 -6.17 -0.74 -16.86
N ARG A 166 -5.14 -1.47 -17.31
CA ARG A 166 -4.73 -1.49 -18.72
C ARG A 166 -5.87 -1.96 -19.62
N LEU A 167 -6.51 -3.07 -19.28
CA LEU A 167 -7.65 -3.60 -20.04
C LEU A 167 -8.84 -2.64 -20.05
N MET A 168 -9.18 -2.01 -18.92
CA MET A 168 -10.26 -1.03 -18.82
C MET A 168 -10.03 0.18 -19.74
N LEU A 169 -8.77 0.59 -19.88
CA LEU A 169 -8.35 1.75 -20.71
C LEU A 169 -7.97 1.35 -22.14
N GLY A 170 -8.17 0.10 -22.53
CA GLY A 170 -7.89 -0.37 -23.90
C GLY A 170 -6.40 -0.46 -24.24
N VAL A 171 -5.53 -0.56 -23.23
CA VAL A 171 -4.08 -0.69 -23.41
C VAL A 171 -3.67 -2.15 -23.48
N ASP A 172 -2.79 -2.47 -24.41
CA ASP A 172 -2.26 -3.82 -24.57
C ASP A 172 -1.49 -4.28 -23.31
N ILE A 173 -1.94 -5.39 -22.72
CA ILE A 173 -1.32 -5.98 -21.53
C ILE A 173 0.02 -6.68 -21.79
N SER A 174 0.37 -6.94 -23.06
CA SER A 174 1.68 -7.49 -23.45
C SER A 174 2.80 -6.44 -23.35
N ASN A 175 2.46 -5.16 -23.37
CA ASN A 175 3.41 -4.07 -23.16
C ASN A 175 3.53 -3.76 -21.67
N ASP A 176 4.51 -4.34 -21.01
CA ASP A 176 4.74 -4.15 -19.56
C ASP A 176 5.15 -2.73 -19.17
N ASP A 177 5.65 -1.92 -20.11
CA ASP A 177 6.01 -0.52 -19.87
C ASP A 177 4.79 0.41 -19.92
N ALA A 178 3.73 0.00 -20.60
CA ALA A 178 2.50 0.77 -20.68
C ALA A 178 1.71 0.68 -19.37
N ASN A 179 1.85 1.68 -18.52
CA ASN A 179 1.14 1.78 -17.25
C ASN A 179 0.34 3.08 -17.17
N PRO A 180 -0.85 3.14 -17.79
CA PRO A 180 -1.61 4.39 -17.91
C PRO A 180 -1.97 4.97 -16.54
N GLY A 181 -1.84 6.30 -16.40
CA GLY A 181 -2.07 7.01 -15.16
C GLY A 181 -0.96 6.87 -14.11
N TYR A 182 0.08 6.11 -14.37
CA TYR A 182 1.24 6.02 -13.49
C TYR A 182 2.19 7.20 -13.72
N HIS A 183 2.54 7.87 -12.62
CA HIS A 183 3.50 8.97 -12.59
C HIS A 183 4.68 8.57 -11.69
N PRO A 184 5.87 8.31 -12.25
CA PRO A 184 7.04 7.92 -11.48
C PRO A 184 7.51 9.07 -10.59
N LEU A 185 7.97 8.74 -9.38
CA LEU A 185 8.62 9.68 -8.46
C LEU A 185 10.14 9.65 -8.57
N ASN A 186 10.70 8.81 -9.45
CA ASN A 186 12.14 8.57 -9.61
C ASN A 186 12.82 8.18 -8.30
N VAL A 187 12.13 7.38 -7.51
CA VAL A 187 12.63 6.75 -6.29
C VAL A 187 12.44 5.23 -6.42
N PHE A 188 13.52 4.50 -6.24
CA PHE A 188 13.46 3.05 -6.10
C PHE A 188 13.62 2.68 -4.64
N ALA A 189 12.81 1.73 -4.19
CA ALA A 189 12.88 1.19 -2.84
C ALA A 189 13.11 -0.31 -2.89
N GLY A 190 14.24 -0.74 -2.36
CA GLY A 190 14.55 -2.15 -2.13
C GLY A 190 14.12 -2.56 -0.74
N TYR A 191 13.51 -3.72 -0.67
CA TYR A 191 12.98 -4.27 0.58
C TYR A 191 13.44 -5.72 0.71
N CYS A 192 13.94 -6.07 1.88
CA CYS A 192 14.32 -7.45 2.20
C CYS A 192 14.31 -7.71 3.70
N THR A 193 14.31 -9.00 4.06
CA THR A 193 14.52 -9.48 5.41
C THR A 193 15.92 -10.06 5.51
N ILE A 194 16.64 -9.70 6.57
CA ILE A 194 18.04 -10.10 6.78
C ILE A 194 18.14 -10.85 8.11
N PRO A 195 18.75 -12.05 8.13
CA PRO A 195 18.98 -12.79 9.36
C PRO A 195 19.99 -12.05 10.25
N ARG A 196 19.57 -11.69 11.44
CA ARG A 196 20.43 -11.05 12.44
C ARG A 196 19.76 -11.14 13.82
N ASP A 197 20.42 -11.83 14.73
CA ASP A 197 19.98 -11.87 16.11
C ASP A 197 20.04 -10.48 16.75
N ILE A 198 19.07 -10.21 17.64
CA ILE A 198 19.03 -8.98 18.42
C ILE A 198 20.13 -8.99 19.48
N ASP A 199 20.87 -7.89 19.58
CA ASP A 199 21.86 -7.74 20.65
C ASP A 199 21.16 -7.36 21.97
N ALA A 200 21.78 -7.71 23.12
CA ALA A 200 21.22 -7.44 24.44
C ALA A 200 20.98 -5.91 24.72
N SER A 201 21.65 -5.04 23.97
CA SER A 201 21.50 -3.59 24.07
C SER A 201 20.51 -3.00 23.07
N GLU A 202 19.94 -3.82 22.17
CA GLU A 202 18.97 -3.40 21.13
C GLU A 202 17.53 -3.63 21.58
N GLY A 203 16.64 -2.79 21.05
CA GLY A 203 15.19 -2.96 21.16
C GLY A 203 14.55 -3.16 19.78
N TYR A 204 13.23 -3.18 19.76
CA TYR A 204 12.41 -3.21 18.54
C TYR A 204 12.22 -1.79 18.00
N ASP A 205 13.33 -1.10 17.73
CA ASP A 205 13.31 0.25 17.19
C ASP A 205 13.46 0.23 15.67
N ALA A 206 12.76 1.15 15.00
CA ALA A 206 13.13 1.53 13.65
C ALA A 206 14.42 2.37 13.70
N THR A 207 15.35 2.14 12.79
CA THR A 207 16.56 2.95 12.68
C THR A 207 16.68 3.52 11.28
N ALA A 208 16.74 4.84 11.15
CA ALA A 208 16.87 5.54 9.88
C ALA A 208 18.27 6.15 9.73
N PHE A 209 18.82 6.01 8.55
CA PHE A 209 20.08 6.59 8.11
C PHE A 209 19.89 7.32 6.79
N PHE A 210 20.21 8.61 6.75
CA PHE A 210 20.23 9.40 5.53
C PHE A 210 21.63 9.83 5.18
N THR A 211 21.96 9.83 3.89
CA THR A 211 23.29 10.20 3.42
C THR A 211 23.22 11.04 2.15
N THR A 212 24.35 11.56 1.70
CA THR A 212 24.45 12.39 0.50
C THR A 212 23.98 11.66 -0.75
N GLY A 213 23.53 12.40 -1.76
CA GLY A 213 23.04 11.84 -3.03
C GLY A 213 21.62 11.29 -2.96
N SER A 214 20.78 11.88 -2.09
CA SER A 214 19.35 11.56 -1.99
C SER A 214 19.09 10.07 -1.78
N ARG A 215 19.75 9.47 -0.82
CA ARG A 215 19.65 8.04 -0.49
C ARG A 215 19.55 7.83 1.01
N GLY A 216 18.84 6.79 1.39
CA GLY A 216 18.63 6.44 2.80
C GLY A 216 18.36 4.96 2.99
N ILE A 217 18.63 4.51 4.19
CA ILE A 217 18.32 3.14 4.64
C ILE A 217 17.50 3.29 5.92
N MET A 218 16.47 2.49 6.05
CA MET A 218 15.77 2.28 7.30
C MET A 218 15.77 0.79 7.62
N THR A 219 16.02 0.46 8.87
CA THR A 219 15.85 -0.91 9.36
C THR A 219 14.74 -0.93 10.39
N ARG A 220 13.98 -2.02 10.42
CA ARG A 220 12.93 -2.27 11.41
C ARG A 220 13.04 -3.70 11.91
N ARG A 221 12.49 -3.97 13.08
CA ARG A 221 12.55 -5.31 13.69
C ARG A 221 11.19 -5.68 14.29
N HIS A 222 10.74 -6.88 13.97
CA HIS A 222 9.53 -7.46 14.56
C HIS A 222 9.78 -8.86 15.15
N ASP A 223 10.99 -9.37 14.96
CA ASP A 223 11.42 -10.72 15.37
C ASP A 223 12.85 -10.67 15.92
N PRO A 224 13.21 -11.46 16.96
CA PRO A 224 14.55 -11.41 17.54
C PRO A 224 15.67 -11.90 16.60
N HIS A 225 15.34 -12.71 15.58
CA HIS A 225 16.32 -13.32 14.66
C HIS A 225 16.41 -12.65 13.29
N TRP A 226 15.46 -11.73 12.99
CA TRP A 226 15.35 -11.10 11.68
C TRP A 226 15.16 -9.60 11.81
N TYR A 227 15.76 -8.84 10.91
CA TYR A 227 15.36 -7.45 10.72
C TYR A 227 15.07 -7.15 9.26
N GLN A 228 14.22 -6.18 9.04
CA GLN A 228 13.81 -5.72 7.73
C GLN A 228 14.70 -4.56 7.30
N ALA A 229 15.15 -4.53 6.06
CA ALA A 229 15.86 -3.43 5.46
C ALA A 229 15.02 -2.77 4.36
N TYR A 230 14.98 -1.46 4.40
CA TYR A 230 14.32 -0.55 3.46
C TYR A 230 15.39 0.35 2.87
N VAL A 231 15.69 0.21 1.60
CA VAL A 231 16.78 0.93 0.92
C VAL A 231 16.19 1.84 -0.13
N PHE A 232 16.33 3.16 0.02
CA PHE A 232 15.72 4.16 -0.85
C PHE A 232 16.79 4.94 -1.60
N CYS A 233 16.67 5.04 -2.92
CA CYS A 233 17.60 5.80 -3.74
C CYS A 233 16.98 6.32 -5.03
N ASN A 234 17.66 7.30 -5.65
CA ASN A 234 17.39 7.68 -7.02
C ASN A 234 18.06 6.65 -7.95
N PRO A 235 17.33 6.03 -8.90
CA PRO A 235 17.89 5.04 -9.82
C PRO A 235 19.03 5.59 -10.68
N ALA A 236 19.04 6.89 -11.01
CA ALA A 236 20.13 7.54 -11.76
C ALA A 236 21.48 7.52 -11.03
N SER A 237 21.51 7.14 -9.75
CA SER A 237 22.75 7.01 -8.98
C SER A 237 23.58 5.74 -9.33
N SER A 238 23.01 4.79 -10.09
CA SER A 238 23.70 3.60 -10.60
C SER A 238 23.23 3.28 -12.01
N VAL A 239 24.17 3.17 -12.96
CA VAL A 239 23.86 2.78 -14.35
C VAL A 239 23.20 1.41 -14.41
N ARG A 240 23.62 0.47 -13.55
CA ARG A 240 23.02 -0.86 -13.45
C ARG A 240 21.55 -0.77 -13.00
N LEU A 241 21.27 0.01 -11.96
CA LEU A 241 19.93 0.15 -11.43
C LEU A 241 19.00 0.88 -12.40
N GLN A 242 19.52 1.91 -13.09
CA GLN A 242 18.76 2.66 -14.09
C GLN A 242 18.34 1.80 -15.27
N ASN A 243 19.22 0.88 -15.69
CA ASN A 243 18.99 0.01 -16.85
C ASN A 243 18.36 -1.35 -16.47
N ALA A 244 18.17 -1.63 -15.18
CA ALA A 244 17.54 -2.88 -14.75
C ALA A 244 16.07 -2.92 -15.25
N GLU A 245 15.69 -4.03 -15.87
CA GLU A 245 14.28 -4.29 -16.15
C GLU A 245 13.51 -4.52 -14.85
N ARG A 246 12.24 -4.22 -14.84
CA ARG A 246 11.40 -4.40 -13.65
C ARG A 246 11.26 -5.90 -13.35
N GLY A 247 11.74 -6.30 -12.17
CA GLY A 247 11.72 -7.69 -11.72
C GLY A 247 12.99 -8.48 -12.09
N ASP A 248 13.98 -7.84 -12.69
CA ASP A 248 15.35 -8.38 -12.73
C ASP A 248 15.98 -8.20 -11.35
N VAL A 249 15.63 -9.15 -10.47
CA VAL A 249 16.00 -9.14 -9.04
C VAL A 249 17.51 -8.99 -8.85
N GLU A 250 18.30 -9.67 -9.65
CA GLU A 250 19.77 -9.63 -9.52
C GLU A 250 20.34 -8.28 -9.95
N ALA A 251 19.87 -7.71 -11.06
CA ALA A 251 20.29 -6.38 -11.47
C ALA A 251 19.83 -5.30 -10.47
N GLU A 252 18.62 -5.42 -9.93
CA GLU A 252 18.08 -4.49 -8.93
C GLU A 252 18.85 -4.56 -7.61
N LYS A 253 19.15 -5.76 -7.06
CA LYS A 253 19.96 -5.97 -5.86
C LYS A 253 21.35 -5.35 -6.00
N HIS A 254 22.07 -5.77 -7.03
CA HIS A 254 23.44 -5.28 -7.27
C HIS A 254 23.49 -3.79 -7.58
N GLY A 255 22.50 -3.27 -8.33
CA GLY A 255 22.38 -1.85 -8.62
C GLY A 255 22.18 -1.01 -7.36
N MET A 256 21.37 -1.48 -6.41
CA MET A 256 21.21 -0.82 -5.11
C MET A 256 22.48 -0.91 -4.26
N ALA A 257 23.16 -2.07 -4.24
CA ALA A 257 24.42 -2.21 -3.56
C ALA A 257 25.49 -1.24 -4.09
N ASP A 258 25.55 -1.04 -5.42
CA ASP A 258 26.46 -0.06 -6.02
C ASP A 258 26.19 1.38 -5.56
N VAL A 259 24.90 1.76 -5.37
CA VAL A 259 24.51 3.10 -4.90
C VAL A 259 25.02 3.37 -3.48
N PHE A 260 24.99 2.39 -2.59
CA PHE A 260 25.30 2.60 -1.17
C PHE A 260 26.71 2.21 -0.77
N ARG A 261 27.53 1.70 -1.68
CA ARG A 261 28.93 1.33 -1.38
C ARG A 261 29.69 2.48 -0.75
N GLY A 262 30.30 2.25 0.42
CA GLY A 262 31.06 3.26 1.16
C GLY A 262 30.21 4.37 1.79
N ALA A 263 28.89 4.22 1.90
CA ALA A 263 28.03 5.24 2.49
C ALA A 263 28.22 5.42 4.01
N GLY A 264 28.79 4.43 4.67
CA GLY A 264 29.02 4.44 6.12
C GLY A 264 27.93 3.73 6.92
N TRP A 265 27.89 3.95 8.22
CA TRP A 265 27.04 3.22 9.17
C TRP A 265 27.19 1.70 8.94
N ASP A 266 26.11 0.97 8.95
CA ASP A 266 26.04 -0.47 8.79
C ASP A 266 25.76 -0.91 7.33
N CYS A 267 25.95 0.00 6.37
CA CYS A 267 25.57 -0.21 4.98
C CYS A 267 26.15 -1.49 4.39
N GLU A 268 27.45 -1.76 4.58
CA GLU A 268 28.10 -2.92 3.95
C GLU A 268 27.44 -4.25 4.37
N ARG A 269 27.09 -4.41 5.65
CA ARG A 269 26.42 -5.59 6.15
C ARG A 269 24.97 -5.67 5.63
N ILE A 270 24.25 -4.54 5.62
CA ILE A 270 22.89 -4.48 5.10
C ILE A 270 22.86 -4.82 3.61
N LEU A 271 23.82 -4.31 2.83
CA LEU A 271 23.91 -4.58 1.40
C LEU A 271 24.29 -6.04 1.11
N GLN A 272 25.17 -6.62 1.91
CA GLN A 272 25.46 -8.05 1.82
C GLN A 272 24.20 -8.88 2.06
N GLY A 273 23.48 -8.62 3.14
CA GLY A 273 22.22 -9.30 3.43
C GLY A 273 21.14 -9.05 2.36
N LEU A 274 21.09 -7.87 1.76
CA LEU A 274 20.18 -7.57 0.66
C LEU A 274 20.49 -8.42 -0.58
N VAL A 275 21.77 -8.56 -0.94
CA VAL A 275 22.19 -9.38 -2.09
C VAL A 275 21.90 -10.87 -1.83
N GLU A 276 22.11 -11.35 -0.61
CA GLU A 276 21.90 -12.75 -0.22
C GLU A 276 20.42 -13.09 0.07
N SER A 277 19.55 -12.10 0.23
CA SER A 277 18.14 -12.30 0.61
C SER A 277 17.33 -12.99 -0.49
N ASP A 278 16.47 -13.94 -0.11
CA ASP A 278 15.55 -14.65 -1.00
C ASP A 278 14.18 -13.93 -1.15
N ASP A 279 13.87 -12.96 -0.28
CA ASP A 279 12.59 -12.23 -0.26
C ASP A 279 12.69 -10.80 -0.77
N PHE A 280 13.84 -10.44 -1.38
CA PHE A 280 14.04 -9.10 -1.94
C PHE A 280 13.01 -8.77 -3.01
N TYR A 281 12.52 -7.56 -2.96
CA TYR A 281 11.80 -6.95 -4.08
C TYR A 281 12.10 -5.46 -4.20
N CYS A 282 12.09 -4.96 -5.44
CA CYS A 282 12.27 -3.56 -5.75
C CYS A 282 10.93 -2.93 -6.15
N GLU A 283 10.56 -1.86 -5.48
CA GLU A 283 9.41 -1.03 -5.85
C GLU A 283 9.91 0.23 -6.57
N ARG A 284 9.40 0.45 -7.77
CA ARG A 284 9.54 1.72 -8.49
C ARG A 284 8.43 2.64 -8.01
N MET A 285 8.75 3.57 -7.13
CA MET A 285 7.76 4.40 -6.48
C MET A 285 7.11 5.37 -7.46
N GLY A 286 5.80 5.47 -7.38
CA GLY A 286 5.00 6.37 -8.18
C GLY A 286 3.61 6.53 -7.61
N VAL A 287 2.85 7.40 -8.23
CA VAL A 287 1.43 7.62 -7.94
C VAL A 287 0.58 7.20 -9.13
N VAL A 288 -0.65 6.78 -8.88
CA VAL A 288 -1.63 6.56 -9.94
C VAL A 288 -2.67 7.66 -9.88
N LYS A 289 -2.82 8.38 -11.01
CA LYS A 289 -3.83 9.43 -11.20
C LYS A 289 -4.63 9.12 -12.45
N LEU A 290 -5.94 9.02 -12.31
CA LEU A 290 -6.90 8.75 -13.39
C LEU A 290 -8.04 9.74 -13.30
N ASP A 291 -8.58 10.13 -14.44
CA ASP A 291 -9.77 11.00 -14.50
C ASP A 291 -11.00 10.31 -13.93
N GLN A 292 -11.11 9.00 -14.15
CA GLN A 292 -12.19 8.15 -13.60
C GLN A 292 -11.63 6.80 -13.17
N TRP A 293 -12.17 6.27 -12.06
CA TRP A 293 -11.77 4.95 -11.55
C TRP A 293 -12.68 3.82 -12.05
N TYR A 294 -13.46 4.08 -13.08
CA TYR A 294 -14.37 3.09 -13.66
C TYR A 294 -14.64 3.38 -15.15
N SER A 295 -15.08 2.35 -15.87
CA SER A 295 -15.60 2.44 -17.23
C SER A 295 -16.67 1.38 -17.42
N GLY A 296 -17.93 1.81 -17.62
CA GLY A 296 -19.06 0.89 -17.72
C GLY A 296 -19.23 0.03 -16.45
N ARG A 297 -19.02 -1.27 -16.62
CA ARG A 297 -19.13 -2.29 -15.55
C ARG A 297 -17.77 -2.77 -15.02
N VAL A 298 -16.72 -2.00 -15.26
CA VAL A 298 -15.37 -2.26 -14.75
C VAL A 298 -14.97 -1.11 -13.84
N ALA A 299 -14.55 -1.40 -12.63
CA ALA A 299 -14.05 -0.42 -11.66
C ALA A 299 -12.65 -0.79 -11.18
N LEU A 300 -11.97 0.17 -10.59
CA LEU A 300 -10.66 0.02 -9.95
C LEU A 300 -10.74 0.41 -8.48
N ALA A 301 -9.92 -0.23 -7.64
CA ALA A 301 -9.84 0.07 -6.22
C ALA A 301 -8.40 -0.07 -5.70
N GLY A 302 -8.08 0.62 -4.60
CA GLY A 302 -6.74 0.65 -4.02
C GLY A 302 -5.68 1.18 -4.99
N ASP A 303 -4.48 0.61 -4.97
CA ASP A 303 -3.37 1.08 -5.79
C ASP A 303 -3.61 0.96 -7.31
N ALA A 304 -4.53 0.10 -7.73
CA ALA A 304 -4.96 0.00 -9.12
C ALA A 304 -5.67 1.27 -9.60
N ALA A 305 -6.36 1.98 -8.72
CA ALA A 305 -7.13 3.18 -9.00
C ALA A 305 -6.37 4.48 -8.69
N HIS A 306 -5.73 4.53 -7.51
CA HIS A 306 -5.30 5.78 -6.89
C HIS A 306 -4.11 5.63 -5.95
N CYS A 307 -3.13 4.78 -6.30
CA CYS A 307 -1.92 4.60 -5.49
C CYS A 307 -1.33 5.94 -5.05
N PRO A 308 -1.21 6.22 -3.73
CA PRO A 308 -0.67 7.49 -3.26
C PRO A 308 0.84 7.46 -3.07
N SER A 309 1.51 6.40 -3.50
CA SER A 309 2.90 6.06 -3.19
C SER A 309 3.16 5.71 -1.71
N ALA A 310 4.12 4.82 -1.46
CA ALA A 310 4.57 4.49 -0.11
C ALA A 310 5.14 5.71 0.65
N MET A 311 5.60 6.74 -0.08
CA MET A 311 6.12 7.99 0.50
C MET A 311 5.11 8.76 1.38
N THR A 312 3.81 8.49 1.22
CA THR A 312 2.77 9.14 2.02
C THR A 312 2.44 8.41 3.32
N GLY A 313 2.80 7.14 3.44
CA GLY A 313 2.33 6.27 4.54
C GLY A 313 0.82 6.00 4.52
N MET A 314 0.09 6.42 3.46
CA MET A 314 -1.38 6.36 3.42
C MET A 314 -1.94 5.26 2.50
N GLY A 315 -1.08 4.46 1.85
CA GLY A 315 -1.51 3.47 0.85
C GLY A 315 -2.53 2.47 1.39
N THR A 316 -2.22 1.82 2.51
CA THR A 316 -3.10 0.84 3.15
C THR A 316 -4.41 1.47 3.64
N SER A 317 -4.32 2.63 4.29
CA SER A 317 -5.49 3.35 4.82
C SER A 317 -6.42 3.83 3.71
N SER A 318 -5.85 4.35 2.61
CA SER A 318 -6.64 4.78 1.45
C SER A 318 -7.28 3.59 0.74
N ALA A 319 -6.58 2.45 0.61
CA ALA A 319 -7.15 1.23 0.06
C ALA A 319 -8.36 0.74 0.87
N MET A 320 -8.23 0.68 2.20
CA MET A 320 -9.32 0.28 3.10
C MET A 320 -10.52 1.23 3.02
N ALA A 321 -10.29 2.55 3.06
CA ALA A 321 -11.34 3.55 2.96
C ALA A 321 -12.04 3.53 1.59
N GLY A 322 -11.27 3.43 0.51
CA GLY A 322 -11.82 3.39 -0.86
C GLY A 322 -12.72 2.19 -1.10
N VAL A 323 -12.30 0.99 -0.69
CA VAL A 323 -13.12 -0.22 -0.87
C VAL A 323 -14.36 -0.24 0.04
N TYR A 324 -14.28 0.37 1.22
CA TYR A 324 -15.45 0.56 2.08
C TYR A 324 -16.51 1.46 1.41
N ILE A 325 -16.06 2.58 0.82
CA ILE A 325 -16.96 3.49 0.10
C ILE A 325 -17.55 2.80 -1.14
N LEU A 326 -16.71 2.12 -1.94
CA LEU A 326 -17.17 1.38 -3.11
C LEU A 326 -18.24 0.34 -2.75
N ALA A 327 -17.99 -0.47 -1.73
CA ALA A 327 -18.96 -1.46 -1.26
C ALA A 327 -20.24 -0.82 -0.75
N GLY A 328 -20.14 0.29 0.00
CA GLY A 328 -21.30 1.03 0.51
C GLY A 328 -22.16 1.62 -0.59
N GLU A 329 -21.56 2.18 -1.64
CA GLU A 329 -22.33 2.70 -2.77
C GLU A 329 -22.96 1.56 -3.60
N ILE A 330 -22.28 0.44 -3.79
CA ILE A 330 -22.89 -0.77 -4.39
C ILE A 330 -24.09 -1.24 -3.54
N GLY A 331 -23.94 -1.28 -2.21
CA GLY A 331 -25.04 -1.64 -1.32
C GLY A 331 -26.26 -0.74 -1.43
N ARG A 332 -26.05 0.57 -1.59
CA ARG A 332 -27.13 1.57 -1.75
C ARG A 332 -27.84 1.48 -3.10
N HIS A 333 -27.07 1.39 -4.17
CA HIS A 333 -27.61 1.48 -5.53
C HIS A 333 -28.03 0.12 -6.10
N CYS A 334 -27.38 -0.97 -5.65
CA CYS A 334 -27.59 -2.31 -6.17
C CYS A 334 -28.07 -3.31 -5.09
N GLY A 335 -28.56 -2.81 -3.96
CA GLY A 335 -29.07 -3.61 -2.84
C GLY A 335 -30.42 -4.31 -3.15
N PRO A 336 -31.00 -5.00 -2.14
CA PRO A 336 -32.28 -5.69 -2.29
C PRO A 336 -33.38 -4.74 -2.82
N GLY A 337 -33.99 -5.10 -3.96
CA GLY A 337 -35.04 -4.31 -4.62
C GLY A 337 -34.60 -3.36 -5.73
N SER A 338 -33.29 -3.03 -5.83
CA SER A 338 -32.81 -2.05 -6.83
C SER A 338 -32.32 -2.69 -8.14
N GLY A 339 -31.96 -3.98 -8.12
CA GLY A 339 -31.54 -4.72 -9.33
C GLY A 339 -30.12 -4.42 -9.81
N SER A 340 -29.66 -5.22 -10.80
CA SER A 340 -28.33 -5.18 -11.42
C SER A 340 -28.28 -4.36 -12.70
N SER A 341 -29.13 -3.32 -12.83
CA SER A 341 -29.14 -2.50 -14.03
C SER A 341 -27.83 -1.76 -14.22
N LYS A 342 -27.46 -1.45 -15.47
CA LYS A 342 -26.27 -0.67 -15.79
C LYS A 342 -26.29 0.69 -15.10
N GLU A 343 -27.46 1.33 -15.08
CA GLU A 343 -27.67 2.65 -14.47
C GLU A 343 -27.36 2.61 -12.98
N ASN A 344 -27.84 1.59 -12.24
CA ASN A 344 -27.58 1.44 -10.81
C ASN A 344 -26.09 1.21 -10.52
N ILE A 345 -25.44 0.33 -11.30
CA ILE A 345 -23.99 0.10 -11.17
C ILE A 345 -23.22 1.39 -11.48
N THR A 346 -23.56 2.08 -12.58
CA THR A 346 -22.90 3.34 -12.95
C THR A 346 -23.08 4.39 -11.86
N ALA A 347 -24.28 4.54 -11.30
CA ALA A 347 -24.53 5.47 -10.19
C ALA A 347 -23.68 5.13 -8.95
N ALA A 348 -23.57 3.86 -8.59
CA ALA A 348 -22.70 3.42 -7.48
C ALA A 348 -21.24 3.79 -7.72
N LEU A 349 -20.73 3.55 -8.93
CA LEU A 349 -19.34 3.83 -9.28
C LEU A 349 -19.04 5.34 -9.35
N GLN A 350 -19.98 6.14 -9.86
CA GLN A 350 -19.91 7.60 -9.85
C GLN A 350 -19.84 8.16 -8.43
N GLU A 351 -20.71 7.68 -7.54
CA GLU A 351 -20.74 8.13 -6.15
C GLU A 351 -19.49 7.69 -5.37
N TYR A 352 -18.95 6.49 -5.65
CA TYR A 352 -17.65 6.06 -5.12
C TYR A 352 -16.55 7.05 -5.49
N ASP A 353 -16.41 7.35 -6.79
CA ASP A 353 -15.38 8.29 -7.29
C ASP A 353 -15.60 9.68 -6.68
N ARG A 354 -16.80 10.23 -6.75
CA ARG A 354 -17.15 11.56 -6.24
C ARG A 354 -16.84 11.72 -4.74
N LYS A 355 -17.17 10.72 -3.92
CA LYS A 355 -17.01 10.81 -2.46
C LYS A 355 -15.58 10.60 -2.00
N PHE A 356 -14.82 9.76 -2.70
CA PHE A 356 -13.48 9.41 -2.28
C PHE A 356 -12.40 10.26 -2.92
N ARG A 357 -12.63 10.84 -4.09
CA ARG A 357 -11.66 11.67 -4.84
C ARG A 357 -11.08 12.82 -4.03
N PRO A 358 -11.86 13.61 -3.26
CA PRO A 358 -11.28 14.71 -2.48
C PRO A 358 -10.22 14.25 -1.46
N PHE A 359 -10.40 13.06 -0.88
CA PHE A 359 -9.41 12.47 0.02
C PHE A 359 -8.14 12.07 -0.74
N VAL A 360 -8.31 11.39 -1.88
CA VAL A 360 -7.19 10.94 -2.71
C VAL A 360 -6.38 12.13 -3.23
N ASP A 361 -7.05 13.15 -3.75
CA ASP A 361 -6.41 14.36 -4.28
C ASP A 361 -5.56 15.06 -3.21
N GLU A 362 -6.05 15.14 -1.97
CA GLU A 362 -5.30 15.78 -0.88
C GLU A 362 -4.08 14.93 -0.47
N ILE A 363 -4.20 13.59 -0.34
CA ILE A 363 -3.05 12.76 0.01
C ILE A 363 -2.00 12.67 -1.11
N GLN A 364 -2.41 12.86 -2.37
CA GLN A 364 -1.51 12.89 -3.52
C GLN A 364 -0.97 14.29 -3.85
N LYS A 365 -1.46 15.34 -3.17
CA LYS A 365 -1.12 16.73 -3.47
C LYS A 365 0.35 16.99 -3.37
N GLY A 366 0.90 17.58 -4.41
CA GLY A 366 2.30 17.96 -4.48
C GLY A 366 3.27 16.82 -4.77
N LEU A 367 2.87 15.55 -4.84
CA LEU A 367 3.80 14.45 -5.07
C LEU A 367 4.45 14.51 -6.46
N THR A 368 3.72 14.98 -7.45
CA THR A 368 4.16 15.06 -8.86
C THR A 368 4.61 16.46 -9.29
N ASP A 369 4.79 17.40 -8.36
CA ASP A 369 5.19 18.78 -8.71
C ASP A 369 6.65 18.90 -9.17
N ARG A 370 7.47 17.88 -8.94
CA ARG A 370 8.88 17.79 -9.34
C ARG A 370 9.12 16.48 -10.04
N GLU A 371 10.05 16.45 -10.99
CA GLU A 371 10.47 15.23 -11.68
C GLU A 371 11.04 14.17 -10.72
N ASN A 372 11.83 14.62 -9.73
CA ASN A 372 12.40 13.75 -8.72
C ASN A 372 11.85 14.10 -7.34
N TYR A 373 11.16 13.21 -6.73
CA TYR A 373 10.61 13.43 -5.38
C TYR A 373 11.71 13.71 -4.36
N MET A 374 12.86 13.03 -4.48
CA MET A 374 14.01 13.17 -3.56
C MET A 374 14.69 14.54 -3.64
N ASP A 375 14.46 15.34 -4.68
CA ASP A 375 14.99 16.71 -4.77
C ASP A 375 14.37 17.69 -3.73
N ARG A 376 13.35 17.23 -3.01
CA ARG A 376 12.78 17.94 -1.85
C ARG A 376 13.67 17.87 -0.61
N PHE A 377 14.54 16.87 -0.56
CA PHE A 377 15.41 16.62 0.58
C PHE A 377 16.83 17.10 0.26
N PRO A 378 17.53 17.68 1.23
CA PRO A 378 18.93 18.04 1.07
C PRO A 378 19.77 16.83 0.69
N SER A 379 20.59 16.97 -0.36
CA SER A 379 21.48 15.91 -0.85
C SER A 379 22.96 16.18 -0.57
N SER A 380 23.30 17.41 -0.14
CA SER A 380 24.67 17.80 0.21
C SER A 380 25.02 17.43 1.65
N SER A 381 26.32 17.29 1.95
CA SER A 381 26.81 17.00 3.30
C SER A 381 26.37 18.06 4.33
N PHE A 382 26.33 19.33 3.95
CA PHE A 382 25.87 20.42 4.80
C PHE A 382 24.36 20.29 5.07
N GLY A 383 23.57 20.09 4.03
CA GLY A 383 22.11 19.94 4.16
C GLY A 383 21.71 18.71 4.99
N ILE A 384 22.39 17.59 4.80
CA ILE A 384 22.21 16.39 5.64
C ILE A 384 22.57 16.69 7.09
N GLY A 385 23.68 17.42 7.35
CA GLY A 385 24.04 17.87 8.70
C GLY A 385 22.92 18.73 9.35
N CYS A 386 22.30 19.64 8.59
CA CYS A 386 21.17 20.42 9.06
C CYS A 386 19.96 19.55 9.44
N ILE A 387 19.65 18.51 8.62
CA ILE A 387 18.59 17.56 8.95
C ILE A 387 18.88 16.87 10.29
N TYR A 388 20.08 16.32 10.49
CA TYR A 388 20.46 15.67 11.74
C TYR A 388 20.31 16.61 12.93
N TYR A 389 20.74 17.86 12.78
CA TYR A 389 20.63 18.86 13.85
C TYR A 389 19.18 19.22 14.18
N MET A 390 18.33 19.35 13.15
CA MET A 390 16.89 19.58 13.34
C MET A 390 16.22 18.40 14.07
N PHE A 391 16.51 17.17 13.69
CA PHE A 391 15.98 15.98 14.36
C PHE A 391 16.49 15.87 15.81
N TRP A 392 17.75 16.24 16.06
CA TRP A 392 18.28 16.28 17.42
C TRP A 392 17.53 17.28 18.30
N ILE A 393 17.29 18.51 17.81
CA ILE A 393 16.50 19.51 18.53
C ILE A 393 15.06 19.02 18.73
N ALA A 394 14.45 18.47 17.70
CA ALA A 394 13.08 17.96 17.76
C ALA A 394 12.93 16.83 18.79
N SER A 395 13.89 15.91 18.84
CA SER A 395 13.95 14.84 19.83
C SER A 395 14.13 15.39 21.26
N LEU A 396 15.04 16.36 21.44
CA LEU A 396 15.29 16.99 22.75
C LEU A 396 14.06 17.74 23.29
N LEU A 397 13.34 18.43 22.41
CA LEU A 397 12.14 19.19 22.75
C LEU A 397 10.86 18.36 22.75
N ARG A 398 10.97 17.06 22.45
CA ARG A 398 9.82 16.14 22.27
C ARG A 398 8.77 16.70 21.31
N LEU A 399 9.23 17.26 20.21
CA LEU A 399 8.37 17.78 19.14
C LEU A 399 7.85 16.66 18.24
N ASP A 400 7.46 15.52 18.79
CA ASP A 400 6.81 14.38 18.11
C ASP A 400 5.56 14.86 17.34
N VAL A 401 5.03 15.99 17.75
CA VAL A 401 3.90 16.70 17.12
C VAL A 401 4.22 17.16 15.67
N LEU A 402 5.49 17.33 15.31
CA LEU A 402 5.89 17.70 13.95
C LEU A 402 5.69 16.57 12.92
N ALA A 403 5.64 15.32 13.35
CA ALA A 403 5.32 14.19 12.49
C ALA A 403 3.91 14.32 11.88
N HIS A 404 2.96 14.87 12.62
CA HIS A 404 1.61 15.16 12.14
C HIS A 404 1.59 16.12 10.94
N TRP A 405 2.54 17.03 10.86
CA TRP A 405 2.65 17.98 9.74
C TRP A 405 3.19 17.34 8.46
N LEU A 406 3.97 16.26 8.62
CA LEU A 406 4.56 15.49 7.51
C LEU A 406 3.61 14.37 7.02
N LEU A 407 2.78 13.82 7.91
CA LEU A 407 1.86 12.73 7.63
C LEU A 407 0.42 13.28 7.58
N ARG A 408 -0.15 13.33 6.39
CA ARG A 408 -1.53 13.81 6.15
C ARG A 408 -2.56 12.76 6.57
N GLU A 409 -2.68 12.50 7.88
CA GLU A 409 -3.58 11.47 8.42
C GLU A 409 -5.07 11.81 8.30
N SER A 410 -5.39 13.08 8.23
CA SER A 410 -6.76 13.57 8.07
C SER A 410 -6.83 14.62 6.98
N VAL A 411 -7.87 14.57 6.20
CA VAL A 411 -8.19 15.57 5.18
C VAL A 411 -9.25 16.50 5.78
N SER A 412 -8.93 17.78 5.89
CA SER A 412 -9.85 18.77 6.45
C SER A 412 -11.16 18.81 5.67
N GLY A 413 -12.28 18.67 6.38
CA GLY A 413 -13.61 18.69 5.77
C GLY A 413 -14.03 17.41 5.05
N TRP A 414 -13.24 16.33 5.14
CA TRP A 414 -13.65 15.01 4.63
C TRP A 414 -13.84 14.02 5.78
N GLU A 415 -14.98 13.34 5.75
CA GLU A 415 -15.30 12.29 6.71
C GLU A 415 -15.70 11.00 6.00
N LEU A 416 -15.33 9.86 6.60
CA LEU A 416 -15.70 8.56 6.09
C LEU A 416 -17.24 8.38 6.15
N PRO A 417 -17.92 8.16 5.01
CA PRO A 417 -19.37 8.02 4.99
C PRO A 417 -19.88 6.88 5.89
N LYS A 418 -21.12 6.97 6.32
CA LYS A 418 -21.80 5.90 7.06
C LYS A 418 -22.79 5.19 6.15
N TYR A 419 -22.77 3.85 6.19
CA TYR A 419 -23.65 2.98 5.43
C TYR A 419 -24.36 2.04 6.40
N SER A 420 -25.67 2.25 6.61
CA SER A 420 -26.49 1.44 7.52
C SER A 420 -26.55 -0.02 7.09
N GLU A 421 -26.42 -0.26 5.78
CA GLU A 421 -26.41 -1.58 5.15
C GLU A 421 -25.17 -2.41 5.49
N MET A 422 -24.09 -1.74 5.93
CA MET A 422 -22.81 -2.35 6.26
C MET A 422 -22.55 -2.45 7.78
N ASP A 423 -23.55 -2.14 8.61
CA ASP A 423 -23.43 -2.20 10.08
C ASP A 423 -23.32 -3.66 10.53
N VAL A 424 -22.11 -4.06 10.95
CA VAL A 424 -21.78 -5.44 11.35
C VAL A 424 -22.52 -5.83 12.62
N ALA A 425 -22.75 -4.89 13.54
CA ALA A 425 -23.42 -5.14 14.81
C ALA A 425 -24.92 -5.50 14.71
N LYS A 426 -25.52 -5.32 13.54
CA LYS A 426 -26.95 -5.61 13.30
C LYS A 426 -27.22 -6.94 12.60
N ARG A 427 -26.17 -7.70 12.23
CA ARG A 427 -26.31 -8.90 11.38
C ARG A 427 -25.77 -10.18 11.98
N ASP A 428 -25.22 -10.12 13.18
CA ASP A 428 -24.90 -11.27 14.04
C ASP A 428 -25.99 -11.42 15.10
#